data_a6b50c21b9250722e55d6ad2caa9276d
#
_entry.id   a6b50c21b9250722e55d6ad2caa9276d
#
_cell.length_a   1.000
_cell.length_b   1.000
_cell.length_c   1.000
_cell.angle_alpha   90.00
_cell.angle_beta   90.00
_cell.angle_gamma   90.00
#
_symmetry.space_group_name_H-M   'P 1'
#
loop_
_entity.id
_entity.type
_entity.pdbx_description
1 polymer ?
#
loop_
_entity_poly.entity_id
_entity_poly.type
_entity_poly.pdbx_seq_one_letter_code
_entity_poly.pdbx_strand_id
1 'polypeptide(L)'
;NDVEQTKDFVVTGLMNLWLDMITILIAIAIMWTIDPKLTLVAIIPLPFYALAVKFFYGRLRSLTRDRSAALAELQGHLTERVNGMAVIRSFALEPHENQAFKKQNDGFLTAALRQTNWNARTYVVVSTITDFAPILIFGAAAFLVLNGQESLGTMVAFIAYIDRLYAPLGRLVNSSTTLTQSIASMDRMFEFLDEPYDITEKANAKNPVAVKGNVQFENISFSYEEGGERAID
;
A
#
# COMPACT_ATOMS: atom_id res chain seq x y z
N ASN A 1 1.32 9.89 12.31
CA ASN A 1 0.79 8.80 11.50
C ASN A 1 1.66 8.48 10.28
N ASP A 2 2.16 9.50 9.53
CA ASP A 2 3.02 9.28 8.35
C ASP A 2 4.39 8.70 8.75
N VAL A 3 4.96 9.14 9.85
CA VAL A 3 6.21 8.59 10.41
C VAL A 3 6.04 7.12 10.80
N GLU A 4 4.91 6.74 11.38
CA GLU A 4 4.62 5.36 11.74
C GLU A 4 4.46 4.46 10.51
N GLN A 5 3.73 4.93 9.48
CA GLN A 5 3.61 4.21 8.21
C GLN A 5 4.95 4.06 7.49
N THR A 6 5.79 5.09 7.52
CA THR A 6 7.15 5.04 6.96
C THR A 6 8.01 4.04 7.74
N LYS A 7 7.99 4.09 9.07
CA LYS A 7 8.70 3.14 9.94
C LYS A 7 8.27 1.70 9.65
N ASP A 8 6.97 1.43 9.62
CA ASP A 8 6.44 0.08 9.40
C ASP A 8 6.80 -0.45 8.01
N PHE A 9 6.85 0.41 7.01
CA PHE A 9 7.32 0.02 5.69
C PHE A 9 8.82 -0.30 5.68
N VAL A 10 9.65 0.57 6.24
CA VAL A 10 11.11 0.36 6.23
C VAL A 10 11.47 -0.86 7.07
N VAL A 11 10.93 -0.99 8.28
CA VAL A 11 11.31 -2.06 9.21
C VAL A 11 10.65 -3.39 8.85
N THR A 12 9.37 -3.38 8.50
CA THR A 12 8.61 -4.62 8.26
C THR A 12 8.45 -4.92 6.78
N GLY A 13 8.10 -3.92 5.99
CA GLY A 13 7.81 -4.07 4.57
C GLY A 13 9.04 -4.45 3.76
N LEU A 14 10.09 -3.65 3.81
CA LEU A 14 11.35 -3.93 3.07
C LEU A 14 12.02 -5.21 3.57
N MET A 15 12.04 -5.42 4.89
CA MET A 15 12.67 -6.60 5.47
C MET A 15 11.96 -7.89 5.02
N ASN A 16 10.62 -7.89 5.00
CA ASN A 16 9.85 -9.03 4.51
C ASN A 16 10.06 -9.26 3.00
N LEU A 17 10.14 -8.20 2.19
CA LEU A 17 10.44 -8.31 0.76
C LEU A 17 11.80 -8.98 0.51
N TRP A 18 12.83 -8.56 1.24
CA TRP A 18 14.16 -9.16 1.16
C TRP A 18 14.17 -10.62 1.61
N LEU A 19 13.51 -10.92 2.74
CA LEU A 19 13.39 -12.29 3.25
C LEU A 19 12.63 -13.20 2.27
N ASP A 20 11.57 -12.70 1.66
CA ASP A 20 10.79 -13.43 0.67
C ASP A 20 11.61 -13.71 -0.60
N MET A 21 12.37 -12.73 -1.11
CA MET A 21 13.25 -12.93 -2.25
C MET A 21 14.37 -13.94 -1.94
N ILE A 22 15.01 -13.81 -0.80
CA ILE A 22 16.06 -14.74 -0.36
C ILE A 22 15.49 -16.15 -0.19
N THR A 23 14.29 -16.26 0.41
CA THR A 23 13.62 -17.57 0.61
C THR A 23 13.34 -18.25 -0.73
N ILE A 24 12.81 -17.52 -1.72
CA ILE A 24 12.56 -18.04 -3.07
C ILE A 24 13.87 -18.51 -3.73
N LEU A 25 14.92 -17.69 -3.67
CA LEU A 25 16.22 -18.04 -4.28
C LEU A 25 16.84 -19.28 -3.62
N ILE A 26 16.83 -19.35 -2.29
CA ILE A 26 17.34 -20.52 -1.55
C ILE A 26 16.50 -21.75 -1.85
N ALA A 27 15.17 -21.63 -1.88
CA ALA A 27 14.28 -22.75 -2.21
C ALA A 27 14.57 -23.29 -3.61
N ILE A 28 14.69 -22.43 -4.62
CA ILE A 28 15.04 -22.82 -5.99
C ILE A 28 16.43 -23.49 -6.01
N ALA A 29 17.43 -22.91 -5.33
CA ALA A 29 18.78 -23.47 -5.30
C ALA A 29 18.80 -24.88 -4.69
N ILE A 30 18.11 -25.09 -3.57
CA ILE A 30 18.01 -26.41 -2.93
C ILE A 30 17.25 -27.40 -3.83
N MET A 31 16.09 -27.00 -4.37
CA MET A 31 15.32 -27.85 -5.28
C MET A 31 16.14 -28.25 -6.51
N TRP A 32 16.96 -27.34 -7.03
CA TRP A 32 17.84 -27.62 -8.16
C TRP A 32 18.92 -28.67 -7.84
N THR A 33 19.43 -28.68 -6.61
CA THR A 33 20.40 -29.71 -6.17
C THR A 33 19.77 -31.08 -5.95
N ILE A 34 18.46 -31.14 -5.67
CA ILE A 34 17.74 -32.40 -5.46
C ILE A 34 17.37 -33.00 -6.82
N ASP A 35 16.61 -32.32 -7.63
CA ASP A 35 16.26 -32.71 -9.01
C ASP A 35 16.00 -31.51 -9.90
N PRO A 36 16.81 -31.24 -10.95
CA PRO A 36 16.62 -30.14 -11.87
C PRO A 36 15.34 -30.24 -12.71
N LYS A 37 14.88 -31.45 -13.05
CA LYS A 37 13.68 -31.63 -13.88
C LYS A 37 12.43 -31.25 -13.13
N LEU A 38 12.28 -31.71 -11.88
CA LEU A 38 11.17 -31.32 -11.01
C LEU A 38 11.22 -29.83 -10.67
N THR A 39 12.41 -29.25 -10.50
CA THR A 39 12.57 -27.81 -10.28
C THR A 39 12.06 -26.99 -11.48
N LEU A 40 12.35 -27.40 -12.71
CA LEU A 40 11.81 -26.76 -13.89
C LEU A 40 10.27 -26.82 -13.93
N VAL A 41 9.69 -27.98 -13.58
CA VAL A 41 8.22 -28.10 -13.47
C VAL A 41 7.68 -27.14 -12.40
N ALA A 42 8.37 -26.98 -11.28
CA ALA A 42 7.98 -26.04 -10.22
C ALA A 42 8.05 -24.56 -10.64
N ILE A 43 8.96 -24.20 -11.56
CA ILE A 43 9.14 -22.83 -12.04
C ILE A 43 8.13 -22.47 -13.15
N ILE A 44 7.63 -23.42 -13.91
CA ILE A 44 6.69 -23.18 -15.03
C ILE A 44 5.48 -22.31 -14.66
N PRO A 45 4.79 -22.47 -13.51
CA PRO A 45 3.67 -21.62 -13.14
C PRO A 45 4.06 -20.18 -12.77
N LEU A 46 5.31 -19.88 -12.41
CA LEU A 46 5.74 -18.55 -11.95
C LEU A 46 5.56 -17.44 -13.01
N PRO A 47 5.93 -17.64 -14.29
CA PRO A 47 5.65 -16.64 -15.32
C PRO A 47 4.15 -16.35 -15.50
N PHE A 48 3.31 -17.37 -15.43
CA PHE A 48 1.85 -17.20 -15.53
C PHE A 48 1.31 -16.43 -14.34
N TYR A 49 1.82 -16.70 -13.13
CA TYR A 49 1.52 -15.93 -11.94
C TYR A 49 1.92 -14.46 -12.11
N ALA A 50 3.15 -14.19 -12.54
CA ALA A 50 3.63 -12.82 -12.76
C ALA A 50 2.79 -12.06 -13.80
N LEU A 51 2.40 -12.73 -14.90
CA LEU A 51 1.52 -12.16 -15.92
C LEU A 51 0.13 -11.87 -15.37
N ALA A 52 -0.45 -12.80 -14.60
CA ALA A 52 -1.76 -12.60 -13.95
C ALA A 52 -1.71 -11.39 -13.00
N VAL A 53 -0.72 -11.31 -12.12
CA VAL A 53 -0.54 -10.17 -11.21
C VAL A 53 -0.41 -8.86 -11.98
N LYS A 54 0.45 -8.81 -13.00
CA LYS A 54 0.63 -7.62 -13.85
C LYS A 54 -0.68 -7.17 -14.51
N PHE A 55 -1.47 -8.11 -15.02
CA PHE A 55 -2.74 -7.82 -15.69
C PHE A 55 -3.79 -7.26 -14.71
N PHE A 56 -3.93 -7.86 -13.55
CA PHE A 56 -4.94 -7.45 -12.58
C PHE A 56 -4.56 -6.21 -11.76
N TYR A 57 -3.26 -6.02 -11.48
CA TYR A 57 -2.76 -4.96 -10.59
C TYR A 57 -3.19 -3.55 -11.03
N GLY A 58 -3.00 -3.21 -12.30
CA GLY A 58 -3.37 -1.89 -12.81
C GLY A 58 -4.86 -1.59 -12.65
N ARG A 59 -5.71 -2.58 -12.90
CA ARG A 59 -7.16 -2.45 -12.77
C ARG A 59 -7.62 -2.34 -11.32
N LEU A 60 -7.05 -3.16 -10.45
CA LEU A 60 -7.34 -3.11 -9.01
C LEU A 60 -6.94 -1.76 -8.40
N ARG A 61 -5.77 -1.24 -8.76
CA ARG A 61 -5.31 0.08 -8.31
C ARG A 61 -6.28 1.19 -8.69
N SER A 62 -6.76 1.21 -9.94
CA SER A 62 -7.77 2.19 -10.39
C SER A 62 -9.05 2.08 -9.57
N LEU A 63 -9.61 0.86 -9.42
CA LEU A 63 -10.84 0.63 -8.68
C LEU A 63 -10.72 0.95 -7.18
N THR A 64 -9.57 0.69 -6.59
CA THR A 64 -9.28 1.09 -5.20
C THR A 64 -9.29 2.60 -5.05
N ARG A 65 -8.69 3.32 -6.01
CA ARG A 65 -8.70 4.78 -6.04
C ARG A 65 -10.13 5.33 -6.17
N ASP A 66 -10.92 4.77 -7.10
CA ASP A 66 -12.31 5.19 -7.31
C ASP A 66 -13.16 4.99 -6.05
N ARG A 67 -13.02 3.84 -5.38
CA ARG A 67 -13.68 3.58 -4.10
C ARG A 67 -13.24 4.54 -3.01
N SER A 68 -11.93 4.82 -2.90
CA SER A 68 -11.40 5.73 -1.87
C SER A 68 -11.89 7.16 -2.10
N ALA A 69 -11.97 7.61 -3.35
CA ALA A 69 -12.53 8.92 -3.69
C ALA A 69 -14.02 9.01 -3.31
N ALA A 70 -14.82 7.99 -3.66
CA ALA A 70 -16.24 7.96 -3.30
C ALA A 70 -16.46 7.89 -1.78
N LEU A 71 -15.59 7.20 -1.04
CA LEU A 71 -15.63 7.17 0.43
C LEU A 71 -15.30 8.53 1.04
N ALA A 72 -14.27 9.21 0.54
CA ALA A 72 -13.88 10.53 1.00
C ALA A 72 -14.99 11.56 0.77
N GLU A 73 -15.65 11.52 -0.39
CA GLU A 73 -16.81 12.36 -0.69
C GLU A 73 -17.96 12.10 0.28
N LEU A 74 -18.32 10.82 0.50
CA LEU A 74 -19.37 10.43 1.45
C LEU A 74 -19.05 10.92 2.88
N GLN A 75 -17.81 10.76 3.34
CA GLN A 75 -17.37 11.20 4.67
C GLN A 75 -17.38 12.73 4.79
N GLY A 76 -16.94 13.45 3.75
CA GLY A 76 -16.98 14.91 3.71
C GLY A 76 -18.41 15.44 3.89
N HIS A 77 -19.34 14.92 3.10
CA HIS A 77 -20.74 15.29 3.21
C HIS A 77 -21.38 14.90 4.55
N LEU A 78 -21.01 13.73 5.11
CA LEU A 78 -21.50 13.33 6.44
C LEU A 78 -21.04 14.32 7.51
N THR A 79 -19.77 14.71 7.50
CA THR A 79 -19.20 15.68 8.44
C THR A 79 -19.90 17.05 8.33
N GLU A 80 -20.10 17.54 7.10
CA GLU A 80 -20.81 18.80 6.83
C GLU A 80 -22.24 18.78 7.40
N ARG A 81 -22.99 17.71 7.17
CA ARG A 81 -24.35 17.55 7.66
C ARG A 81 -24.44 17.44 9.17
N VAL A 82 -23.50 16.72 9.80
CA VAL A 82 -23.43 16.64 11.25
C VAL A 82 -23.16 18.01 11.86
N ASN A 83 -22.25 18.79 11.28
CA ASN A 83 -21.95 20.15 11.73
C ASN A 83 -23.14 21.10 11.47
N GLY A 84 -23.89 20.91 10.37
CA GLY A 84 -25.07 21.67 10.00
C GLY A 84 -26.40 21.17 10.58
N MET A 85 -26.37 20.21 11.53
CA MET A 85 -27.59 19.54 12.00
C MET A 85 -28.61 20.49 12.60
N ALA A 86 -28.18 21.57 13.26
CA ALA A 86 -29.09 22.60 13.80
C ALA A 86 -29.91 23.29 12.70
N VAL A 87 -29.26 23.56 11.56
CA VAL A 87 -29.90 24.19 10.39
C VAL A 87 -30.89 23.21 9.73
N ILE A 88 -30.46 21.96 9.54
CA ILE A 88 -31.29 20.91 8.94
C ILE A 88 -32.60 20.75 9.76
N ARG A 89 -32.50 20.72 11.09
CA ARG A 89 -33.67 20.62 11.99
C ARG A 89 -34.54 21.87 11.98
N SER A 90 -33.94 23.08 11.95
CA SER A 90 -34.71 24.34 11.95
C SER A 90 -35.60 24.48 10.70
N PHE A 91 -35.17 23.91 9.58
CA PHE A 91 -35.89 23.96 8.32
C PHE A 91 -36.61 22.64 7.96
N ALA A 92 -36.62 21.66 8.86
CA ALA A 92 -37.23 20.34 8.66
C ALA A 92 -36.76 19.66 7.35
N LEU A 93 -35.44 19.74 7.03
CA LEU A 93 -34.86 19.23 5.78
C LEU A 93 -34.40 17.76 5.88
N GLU A 94 -34.70 17.06 6.96
CA GLU A 94 -34.25 15.67 7.19
C GLU A 94 -34.62 14.72 6.01
N PRO A 95 -35.84 14.79 5.41
CA PRO A 95 -36.17 13.92 4.27
C PRO A 95 -35.29 14.20 3.05
N HIS A 96 -35.00 15.48 2.78
CA HIS A 96 -34.14 15.90 1.68
C HIS A 96 -32.71 15.40 1.87
N GLU A 97 -32.15 15.64 3.06
CA GLU A 97 -30.80 15.23 3.42
C GLU A 97 -30.64 13.70 3.40
N ASN A 98 -31.66 12.97 3.85
CA ASN A 98 -31.64 11.51 3.80
C ASN A 98 -31.61 10.97 2.35
N GLN A 99 -32.36 11.62 1.45
CA GLN A 99 -32.34 11.25 0.03
C GLN A 99 -30.99 11.56 -0.62
N ALA A 100 -30.39 12.72 -0.30
CA ALA A 100 -29.08 13.10 -0.80
C ALA A 100 -27.98 12.16 -0.29
N PHE A 101 -28.01 11.82 1.00
CA PHE A 101 -27.08 10.83 1.59
C PHE A 101 -27.24 9.46 0.94
N LYS A 102 -28.47 8.99 0.74
CA LYS A 102 -28.73 7.70 0.08
C LYS A 102 -28.11 7.66 -1.32
N LYS A 103 -28.27 8.72 -2.12
CA LYS A 103 -27.68 8.80 -3.46
C LYS A 103 -26.15 8.67 -3.44
N GLN A 104 -25.49 9.35 -2.50
CA GLN A 104 -24.03 9.28 -2.35
C GLN A 104 -23.57 7.92 -1.85
N ASN A 105 -24.29 7.35 -0.87
CA ASN A 105 -24.03 6.01 -0.36
C ASN A 105 -24.16 4.94 -1.47
N ASP A 106 -25.15 5.06 -2.35
CA ASP A 106 -25.33 4.17 -3.50
C ASP A 106 -24.16 4.30 -4.50
N GLY A 107 -23.62 5.51 -4.67
CA GLY A 107 -22.40 5.76 -5.44
C GLY A 107 -21.18 5.03 -4.85
N PHE A 108 -20.94 5.20 -3.56
CA PHE A 108 -19.88 4.49 -2.83
C PHE A 108 -20.08 2.97 -2.90
N LEU A 109 -21.28 2.47 -2.64
CA LEU A 109 -21.60 1.05 -2.70
C LEU A 109 -21.30 0.46 -4.08
N THR A 110 -21.66 1.17 -5.15
CA THR A 110 -21.37 0.76 -6.52
C THR A 110 -19.87 0.65 -6.78
N ALA A 111 -19.08 1.63 -6.34
CA ALA A 111 -17.62 1.59 -6.46
C ALA A 111 -17.02 0.44 -5.63
N ALA A 112 -17.50 0.24 -4.40
CA ALA A 112 -17.06 -0.82 -3.52
C ALA A 112 -17.36 -2.22 -4.10
N LEU A 113 -18.57 -2.42 -4.63
CA LEU A 113 -18.96 -3.69 -5.27
C LEU A 113 -18.12 -3.97 -6.53
N ARG A 114 -17.82 -2.95 -7.34
CA ARG A 114 -16.92 -3.12 -8.51
C ARG A 114 -15.54 -3.58 -8.07
N GLN A 115 -14.96 -2.95 -7.06
CA GLN A 115 -13.65 -3.33 -6.52
C GLN A 115 -13.69 -4.76 -5.96
N THR A 116 -14.71 -5.10 -5.16
CA THR A 116 -14.85 -6.44 -4.55
C THR A 116 -14.98 -7.53 -5.62
N ASN A 117 -15.76 -7.30 -6.68
CA ASN A 117 -15.90 -8.24 -7.77
C ASN A 117 -14.57 -8.46 -8.51
N TRP A 118 -13.77 -7.41 -8.72
CA TRP A 118 -12.45 -7.55 -9.33
C TRP A 118 -11.45 -8.22 -8.40
N ASN A 119 -11.50 -7.93 -7.09
CA ASN A 119 -10.71 -8.65 -6.08
C ASN A 119 -11.01 -10.14 -6.10
N ALA A 120 -12.30 -10.51 -6.13
CA ALA A 120 -12.71 -11.91 -6.19
C ALA A 120 -12.21 -12.62 -7.46
N ARG A 121 -12.32 -11.96 -8.63
CA ARG A 121 -11.80 -12.52 -9.89
C ARG A 121 -10.27 -12.69 -9.85
N THR A 122 -9.56 -11.69 -9.33
CA THR A 122 -8.10 -11.75 -9.16
C THR A 122 -7.72 -12.90 -8.23
N TYR A 123 -8.41 -13.01 -7.10
CA TYR A 123 -8.17 -14.08 -6.14
C TYR A 123 -8.37 -15.45 -6.77
N VAL A 124 -9.47 -15.68 -7.49
CA VAL A 124 -9.74 -16.96 -8.16
C VAL A 124 -8.64 -17.30 -9.18
N VAL A 125 -8.22 -16.35 -10.02
CA VAL A 125 -7.19 -16.63 -11.03
C VAL A 125 -5.83 -16.90 -10.37
N VAL A 126 -5.45 -16.07 -9.41
CA VAL A 126 -4.15 -16.19 -8.73
C VAL A 126 -4.11 -17.47 -7.89
N SER A 127 -5.16 -17.75 -7.11
CA SER A 127 -5.22 -18.97 -6.30
C SER A 127 -5.26 -20.23 -7.17
N THR A 128 -5.99 -20.22 -8.30
CA THR A 128 -5.97 -21.36 -9.22
C THR A 128 -4.54 -21.67 -9.69
N ILE A 129 -3.74 -20.64 -10.04
CA ILE A 129 -2.36 -20.86 -10.47
C ILE A 129 -1.52 -21.42 -9.31
N THR A 130 -1.63 -20.85 -8.11
CA THR A 130 -0.85 -21.26 -6.95
C THR A 130 -1.27 -22.63 -6.40
N ASP A 131 -2.55 -22.98 -6.46
CA ASP A 131 -3.07 -24.26 -5.98
C ASP A 131 -2.83 -25.38 -6.99
N PHE A 132 -2.80 -25.05 -8.30
CA PHE A 132 -2.54 -26.03 -9.36
C PHE A 132 -1.05 -26.42 -9.44
N ALA A 133 -0.15 -25.52 -9.06
CA ALA A 133 1.29 -25.78 -9.11
C ALA A 133 1.72 -26.98 -8.24
N PRO A 134 1.32 -27.09 -6.95
CA PRO A 134 1.59 -28.27 -6.14
C PRO A 134 1.06 -29.57 -6.74
N ILE A 135 -0.12 -29.54 -7.37
CA ILE A 135 -0.74 -30.70 -8.01
C ILE A 135 0.10 -31.17 -9.20
N LEU A 136 0.56 -30.24 -10.05
CA LEU A 136 1.42 -30.53 -11.18
C LEU A 136 2.75 -31.17 -10.74
N ILE A 137 3.36 -30.60 -9.70
CA ILE A 137 4.65 -31.09 -9.19
C ILE A 137 4.47 -32.47 -8.53
N PHE A 138 3.40 -32.66 -7.76
CA PHE A 138 3.06 -33.95 -7.17
C PHE A 138 2.87 -35.02 -8.27
N GLY A 139 2.10 -34.70 -9.32
CA GLY A 139 1.90 -35.59 -10.45
C GLY A 139 3.19 -35.94 -11.19
N ALA A 140 4.04 -34.95 -11.44
CA ALA A 140 5.35 -35.15 -12.09
C ALA A 140 6.29 -35.99 -11.22
N ALA A 141 6.39 -35.68 -9.92
CA ALA A 141 7.19 -36.42 -8.96
C ALA A 141 6.72 -37.87 -8.82
N ALA A 142 5.40 -38.11 -8.69
CA ALA A 142 4.84 -39.44 -8.63
C ALA A 142 5.12 -40.25 -9.89
N PHE A 143 5.00 -39.63 -11.07
CA PHE A 143 5.34 -40.27 -12.33
C PHE A 143 6.81 -40.71 -12.40
N LEU A 144 7.74 -39.85 -11.95
CA LEU A 144 9.19 -40.18 -11.92
C LEU A 144 9.49 -41.30 -10.90
N VAL A 145 8.84 -41.28 -9.74
CA VAL A 145 8.98 -42.35 -8.71
C VAL A 145 8.47 -43.68 -9.24
N LEU A 146 7.29 -43.72 -9.89
CA LEU A 146 6.71 -44.94 -10.46
C LEU A 146 7.61 -45.53 -11.56
N ASN A 147 8.31 -44.69 -12.31
CA ASN A 147 9.27 -45.11 -13.34
C ASN A 147 10.65 -45.49 -12.75
N GLY A 148 10.84 -45.44 -11.43
CA GLY A 148 12.08 -45.76 -10.77
C GLY A 148 13.23 -44.76 -11.01
N GLN A 149 12.90 -43.56 -11.51
CA GLN A 149 13.86 -42.49 -11.78
C GLN A 149 14.17 -41.66 -10.54
N GLU A 150 13.19 -41.55 -9.64
CA GLU A 150 13.30 -40.76 -8.42
C GLU A 150 12.84 -41.55 -7.18
N SER A 151 13.24 -41.09 -5.97
CA SER A 151 12.85 -41.70 -4.73
C SER A 151 11.57 -41.06 -4.14
N LEU A 152 10.88 -41.83 -3.27
CA LEU A 152 9.77 -41.29 -2.50
C LEU A 152 10.23 -40.10 -1.60
N GLY A 153 11.50 -40.15 -1.13
CA GLY A 153 12.10 -39.07 -0.34
C GLY A 153 12.21 -37.76 -1.15
N THR A 154 12.60 -37.83 -2.43
CA THR A 154 12.64 -36.70 -3.36
C THR A 154 11.27 -36.06 -3.50
N MET A 155 10.21 -36.87 -3.69
CA MET A 155 8.84 -36.37 -3.82
C MET A 155 8.39 -35.61 -2.55
N VAL A 156 8.62 -36.18 -1.36
CA VAL A 156 8.26 -35.55 -0.08
C VAL A 156 9.04 -34.25 0.13
N ALA A 157 10.33 -34.22 -0.22
CA ALA A 157 11.16 -33.01 -0.15
C ALA A 157 10.59 -31.89 -1.06
N PHE A 158 10.23 -32.22 -2.31
CA PHE A 158 9.65 -31.23 -3.22
C PHE A 158 8.34 -30.67 -2.70
N ILE A 159 7.44 -31.50 -2.14
CA ILE A 159 6.18 -31.02 -1.54
C ILE A 159 6.47 -30.02 -0.41
N ALA A 160 7.45 -30.28 0.45
CA ALA A 160 7.83 -29.37 1.54
C ALA A 160 8.40 -28.02 1.03
N TYR A 161 9.11 -28.02 -0.12
CA TYR A 161 9.68 -26.80 -0.69
C TYR A 161 8.68 -26.00 -1.55
N ILE A 162 7.60 -26.60 -2.04
CA ILE A 162 6.56 -25.91 -2.81
C ILE A 162 5.99 -24.73 -2.03
N ASP A 163 5.61 -24.94 -0.76
CA ASP A 163 5.07 -23.88 0.08
C ASP A 163 6.07 -22.74 0.29
N ARG A 164 7.36 -23.06 0.40
CA ARG A 164 8.46 -22.09 0.52
C ARG A 164 8.65 -21.26 -0.75
N LEU A 165 8.30 -21.81 -1.90
CA LEU A 165 8.39 -21.12 -3.18
C LEU A 165 7.14 -20.23 -3.45
N TYR A 166 5.94 -20.74 -3.17
CA TYR A 166 4.70 -20.05 -3.56
C TYR A 166 4.13 -19.12 -2.48
N ALA A 167 4.30 -19.39 -1.18
CA ALA A 167 3.78 -18.54 -0.13
C ALA A 167 4.32 -17.09 -0.16
N PRO A 168 5.61 -16.83 -0.43
CA PRO A 168 6.13 -15.47 -0.59
C PRO A 168 5.46 -14.68 -1.73
N LEU A 169 5.09 -15.35 -2.81
CA LEU A 169 4.46 -14.68 -3.96
C LEU A 169 3.13 -14.03 -3.60
N GLY A 170 2.30 -14.71 -2.80
CA GLY A 170 1.05 -14.15 -2.29
C GLY A 170 1.28 -12.90 -1.42
N ARG A 171 2.34 -12.89 -0.61
CA ARG A 171 2.72 -11.73 0.22
C ARG A 171 3.18 -10.55 -0.63
N LEU A 172 3.97 -10.78 -1.67
CA LEU A 172 4.44 -9.73 -2.59
C LEU A 172 3.29 -8.98 -3.25
N VAL A 173 2.22 -9.67 -3.64
CA VAL A 173 1.02 -9.01 -4.21
C VAL A 173 0.35 -8.09 -3.19
N ASN A 174 0.19 -8.56 -1.96
CA ASN A 174 -0.47 -7.78 -0.91
C ASN A 174 0.38 -6.59 -0.44
N SER A 175 1.70 -6.72 -0.47
CA SER A 175 2.64 -5.66 -0.05
C SER A 175 2.65 -4.44 -0.97
N SER A 176 2.20 -4.57 -2.21
CA SER A 176 2.23 -3.48 -3.19
C SER A 176 1.34 -2.28 -2.83
N THR A 177 0.23 -2.50 -2.14
CA THR A 177 -0.66 -1.42 -1.67
C THR A 177 0.00 -0.66 -0.51
N THR A 178 0.56 -1.40 0.45
CA THR A 178 1.31 -0.83 1.57
C THR A 178 2.51 -0.03 1.09
N LEU A 179 3.24 -0.54 0.10
CA LEU A 179 4.37 0.17 -0.53
C LEU A 179 3.95 1.53 -1.10
N THR A 180 2.85 1.57 -1.86
CA THR A 180 2.37 2.82 -2.47
C THR A 180 1.95 3.86 -1.41
N GLN A 181 1.28 3.43 -0.35
CA GLN A 181 0.88 4.31 0.75
C GLN A 181 2.09 4.84 1.52
N SER A 182 3.08 3.98 1.77
CA SER A 182 4.27 4.36 2.51
C SER A 182 5.17 5.31 1.72
N ILE A 183 5.31 5.13 0.40
CA ILE A 183 6.02 6.09 -0.46
C ILE A 183 5.34 7.46 -0.38
N ALA A 184 4.02 7.54 -0.48
CA ALA A 184 3.31 8.81 -0.36
C ALA A 184 3.48 9.46 1.03
N SER A 185 3.58 8.67 2.10
CA SER A 185 3.87 9.18 3.45
C SER A 185 5.31 9.66 3.58
N MET A 186 6.26 8.96 2.94
CA MET A 186 7.68 9.39 2.87
C MET A 186 7.81 10.71 2.11
N ASP A 187 7.15 10.85 0.95
CA ASP A 187 7.18 12.08 0.16
C ASP A 187 6.70 13.28 0.99
N ARG A 188 5.58 13.17 1.70
CA ARG A 188 5.09 14.24 2.60
C ARG A 188 6.03 14.54 3.76
N MET A 189 6.70 13.52 4.30
CA MET A 189 7.67 13.70 5.37
C MET A 189 8.91 14.45 4.85
N PHE A 190 9.40 14.11 3.66
CA PHE A 190 10.52 14.82 3.05
C PHE A 190 10.14 16.24 2.64
N GLU A 191 8.94 16.45 2.08
CA GLU A 191 8.41 17.79 1.79
C GLU A 191 8.42 18.68 3.04
N PHE A 192 7.98 18.14 4.18
CA PHE A 192 8.03 18.85 5.46
C PHE A 192 9.46 19.13 5.97
N LEU A 193 10.38 18.18 5.77
CA LEU A 193 11.78 18.33 6.20
C LEU A 193 12.56 19.29 5.30
N ASP A 194 12.22 19.35 4.02
CA ASP A 194 12.85 20.21 3.03
C ASP A 194 12.23 21.62 2.98
N GLU A 195 11.16 21.87 3.79
CA GLU A 195 10.54 23.19 3.90
C GLU A 195 11.60 24.20 4.34
N PRO A 196 11.85 25.23 3.55
CA PRO A 196 12.86 26.25 3.90
C PRO A 196 12.42 27.04 5.13
N TYR A 197 13.35 27.28 6.04
CA TYR A 197 13.07 28.16 7.19
C TYR A 197 12.93 29.61 6.70
N ASP A 198 11.77 30.21 6.93
CA ASP A 198 11.52 31.63 6.61
C ASP A 198 12.46 32.57 7.35
N ILE A 199 12.87 32.16 8.57
CA ILE A 199 13.77 32.94 9.41
C ILE A 199 15.03 32.12 9.65
N THR A 200 16.14 32.52 8.98
CA THR A 200 17.44 31.89 9.18
C THR A 200 18.31 32.77 10.08
N GLU A 201 19.17 32.14 10.90
CA GLU A 201 20.13 32.86 11.70
C GLU A 201 21.17 33.57 10.81
N LYS A 202 21.43 34.87 11.09
CA LYS A 202 22.49 35.59 10.41
C LYS A 202 23.85 35.05 10.85
N ALA A 203 24.78 34.91 9.91
CA ALA A 203 26.15 34.43 10.18
C ALA A 203 26.89 35.19 11.31
N ASN A 204 26.47 36.42 11.60
CA ASN A 204 27.02 37.30 12.65
C ASN A 204 26.04 37.59 13.79
N ALA A 205 25.09 36.67 14.02
CA ALA A 205 24.14 36.80 15.15
C ALA A 205 24.92 36.88 16.48
N LYS A 206 24.62 37.91 17.30
CA LYS A 206 25.21 38.06 18.62
C LYS A 206 24.32 37.46 19.69
N ASN A 207 24.87 36.60 20.54
CA ASN A 207 24.20 36.14 21.74
C ASN A 207 24.26 37.23 22.81
N PRO A 208 23.13 37.85 23.21
CA PRO A 208 23.15 38.83 24.27
C PRO A 208 23.47 38.18 25.61
N VAL A 209 24.47 38.69 26.32
CA VAL A 209 24.94 38.15 27.61
C VAL A 209 23.93 38.43 28.75
N ALA A 210 23.14 39.52 28.65
CA ALA A 210 22.04 39.83 29.56
C ALA A 210 20.97 40.67 28.84
N VAL A 211 19.72 40.26 28.95
CA VAL A 211 18.58 41.01 28.39
C VAL A 211 17.76 41.58 29.54
N LYS A 212 17.60 42.91 29.55
CA LYS A 212 16.81 43.62 30.60
C LYS A 212 15.29 43.57 30.36
N GLY A 213 14.85 42.96 29.25
CA GLY A 213 13.44 42.76 28.95
C GLY A 213 12.70 44.00 28.41
N ASN A 214 13.40 45.11 28.12
CA ASN A 214 12.78 46.26 27.47
C ASN A 214 12.64 46.01 25.97
N VAL A 215 11.43 46.14 25.43
CA VAL A 215 11.13 46.00 24.01
C VAL A 215 10.54 47.32 23.50
N GLN A 216 11.13 47.87 22.43
CA GLN A 216 10.67 49.09 21.82
C GLN A 216 10.50 48.87 20.31
N PHE A 217 9.35 49.24 19.78
CA PHE A 217 9.01 49.17 18.36
C PHE A 217 9.06 50.59 17.80
N GLU A 218 9.95 50.82 16.84
CA GLU A 218 10.12 52.11 16.19
C GLU A 218 9.98 51.94 14.67
N ASN A 219 8.99 52.54 14.05
CA ASN A 219 8.76 52.55 12.59
C ASN A 219 8.88 51.17 11.97
N ILE A 220 8.17 50.17 12.55
CA ILE A 220 8.16 48.80 12.05
C ILE A 220 6.98 48.60 11.12
N SER A 221 7.24 48.18 9.88
CA SER A 221 6.24 47.64 8.96
C SER A 221 6.55 46.18 8.68
N PHE A 222 5.52 45.36 8.62
CA PHE A 222 5.66 43.92 8.40
C PHE A 222 4.59 43.40 7.43
N SER A 223 5.01 42.54 6.49
CA SER A 223 4.15 41.76 5.62
C SER A 223 4.55 40.29 5.67
N TYR A 224 3.59 39.35 5.60
CA TYR A 224 3.86 37.90 5.58
C TYR A 224 4.46 37.43 4.26
N GLU A 225 4.19 38.11 3.15
CA GLU A 225 4.70 37.80 1.81
C GLU A 225 5.47 38.99 1.26
N GLU A 226 6.56 38.75 0.51
CA GLU A 226 7.31 39.82 -0.19
C GLU A 226 6.38 40.49 -1.21
N GLY A 227 6.10 41.80 -0.98
CA GLY A 227 5.17 42.57 -1.81
C GLY A 227 3.70 42.39 -1.50
N GLY A 228 3.37 41.65 -0.45
CA GLY A 228 1.99 41.46 0.05
C GLY A 228 1.46 42.67 0.84
N GLU A 229 0.19 42.59 1.24
CA GLU A 229 -0.47 43.60 2.08
C GLU A 229 0.23 43.67 3.44
N ARG A 230 0.50 44.89 3.91
CA ARG A 230 1.19 45.12 5.19
C ARG A 230 0.26 44.70 6.34
N ALA A 231 0.71 43.77 7.16
CA ALA A 231 0.02 43.36 8.38
C ALA A 231 0.24 44.38 9.53
N ILE A 232 1.38 45.11 9.49
CA ILE A 232 1.72 46.19 10.41
C ILE A 232 2.31 47.33 9.57
N ASP A 233 1.84 48.56 9.79
CA ASP A 233 2.32 49.76 9.10
C ASP A 233 2.77 50.81 10.11
#